data_4c2136adea45c1f7a1300cfe5b579ac9
#
_entry.id   4c2136adea45c1f7a1300cfe5b579ac9
#
_cell.length_a   1.000
_cell.length_b   1.000
_cell.length_c   1.000
_cell.angle_alpha   90.00
_cell.angle_beta   90.00
_cell.angle_gamma   90.00
#
_symmetry.space_group_name_H-M   'P 1'
#
loop_
_entity.id
_entity.type
_entity.pdbx_description
1 polymer ?
#
loop_
_entity_poly.entity_id
_entity_poly.type
_entity_poly.pdbx_seq_one_letter_code
_entity_poly.pdbx_strand_id
1 'polypeptide(L)'
;MQHLSTLSQVVFEVDRIYRHHLFCVNYTTYDIHHAQDTINPWTDHCDIMLLAPLESAHPFLYARVLGIFHVNVIYTGPGSKDYVARHLEFLWVHWFEVRDVLSGWEHTTLDSLRFILMTEEDAYGFVDPSNVLRGCHLILAFASGRMHPDSVSISQNARDGVDWKYYYINR
;
A
#
# COMPACT_ATOMS: atom_id res chain seq x y z
N MET A 1 -4.47 13.58 -24.31
CA MET A 1 -3.65 14.81 -24.21
C MET A 1 -4.08 15.78 -23.10
N GLN A 2 -5.03 15.43 -22.23
CA GLN A 2 -5.50 16.33 -21.13
C GLN A 2 -4.77 16.16 -19.79
N HIS A 3 -3.99 15.09 -19.60
CA HIS A 3 -3.34 14.82 -18.31
C HIS A 3 -2.08 15.67 -18.01
N LEU A 4 -1.40 16.19 -19.03
CA LEU A 4 -0.18 16.99 -18.84
C LEU A 4 -0.44 18.42 -18.39
N SER A 5 -1.62 18.97 -18.66
CA SER A 5 -1.96 20.34 -18.26
C SER A 5 -2.30 20.51 -16.79
N THR A 6 -2.64 19.42 -16.09
CA THR A 6 -3.03 19.47 -14.67
C THR A 6 -1.81 19.46 -13.75
N LEU A 7 -0.72 18.83 -14.15
CA LEU A 7 0.53 18.78 -13.37
C LEU A 7 1.20 20.15 -13.22
N SER A 8 1.02 21.05 -14.18
CA SER A 8 1.53 22.42 -14.12
C SER A 8 0.80 23.34 -13.14
N GLN A 9 -0.29 22.86 -12.52
CA GLN A 9 -1.15 23.63 -11.63
C GLN A 9 -0.92 23.34 -10.15
N VAL A 10 0.03 22.49 -9.85
CA VAL A 10 0.44 22.16 -8.48
C VAL A 10 1.90 22.55 -8.28
N VAL A 11 2.15 23.34 -7.27
CA VAL A 11 3.50 23.77 -6.88
C VAL A 11 3.83 23.15 -5.52
N PHE A 12 4.98 22.51 -5.43
CA PHE A 12 5.50 22.01 -4.16
C PHE A 12 6.10 23.16 -3.36
N GLU A 13 5.65 23.32 -2.13
CA GLU A 13 6.24 24.30 -1.23
C GLU A 13 7.69 23.88 -0.93
N VAL A 14 8.63 24.80 -1.17
CA VAL A 14 10.07 24.57 -0.96
C VAL A 14 10.67 23.42 -1.80
N ASP A 15 9.94 22.91 -2.80
CA ASP A 15 10.38 21.81 -3.68
C ASP A 15 10.89 20.57 -2.90
N ARG A 16 10.16 20.17 -1.86
CA ARG A 16 10.53 19.08 -0.96
C ARG A 16 9.41 18.08 -0.73
N ILE A 17 9.82 16.80 -0.66
CA ILE A 17 9.03 15.66 -0.16
C ILE A 17 9.68 15.20 1.13
N TYR A 18 8.89 15.07 2.18
CA TYR A 18 9.36 14.61 3.48
C TYR A 18 9.02 13.14 3.66
N ARG A 19 9.98 12.37 4.17
CA ARG A 19 9.83 10.94 4.43
C ARG A 19 9.67 10.68 5.92
N HIS A 20 8.74 9.80 6.27
CA HIS A 20 8.50 9.33 7.62
C HIS A 20 8.93 7.88 7.80
N HIS A 21 9.23 7.50 9.04
CA HIS A 21 9.61 6.13 9.39
C HIS A 21 8.42 5.28 9.81
N LEU A 22 7.42 5.91 10.41
CA LEU A 22 6.27 5.24 11.01
C LEU A 22 4.97 5.90 10.57
N PHE A 23 3.94 5.07 10.45
CA PHE A 23 2.56 5.47 10.28
C PHE A 23 1.70 4.66 11.27
N CYS A 24 0.81 5.33 12.00
CA CYS A 24 -0.06 4.70 12.98
C CYS A 24 -1.50 4.71 12.48
N VAL A 25 -2.14 3.55 12.49
CA VAL A 25 -3.56 3.38 12.17
C VAL A 25 -4.30 3.11 13.46
N ASN A 26 -5.24 3.98 13.82
CA ASN A 26 -6.13 3.76 14.95
C ASN A 26 -7.41 3.08 14.46
N TYR A 27 -7.81 2.01 15.10
CA TYR A 27 -9.06 1.31 14.81
C TYR A 27 -9.76 0.87 16.08
N THR A 28 -11.05 0.57 15.98
CA THR A 28 -11.84 0.05 17.08
C THR A 28 -12.01 -1.46 16.91
N THR A 29 -11.66 -2.21 17.94
CA THR A 29 -11.88 -3.66 17.98
C THR A 29 -13.35 -3.99 18.27
N TYR A 30 -13.74 -5.25 18.06
CA TYR A 30 -15.10 -5.72 18.34
C TYR A 30 -15.56 -5.44 19.80
N ASP A 31 -14.63 -5.48 20.74
CA ASP A 31 -14.91 -5.22 22.17
C ASP A 31 -14.88 -3.71 22.53
N ILE A 32 -15.00 -2.83 21.54
CA ILE A 32 -15.00 -1.35 21.71
C ILE A 32 -13.69 -0.82 22.30
N HIS A 33 -12.63 -1.61 22.28
CA HIS A 33 -11.31 -1.11 22.64
C HIS A 33 -10.65 -0.42 21.45
N HIS A 34 -10.06 0.73 21.71
CA HIS A 34 -9.21 1.40 20.73
C HIS A 34 -7.88 0.65 20.64
N ALA A 35 -7.55 0.20 19.46
CA ALA A 35 -6.27 -0.41 19.15
C ALA A 35 -5.53 0.42 18.10
N GLN A 36 -4.22 0.26 18.06
CA GLN A 36 -3.36 0.98 17.14
C GLN A 36 -2.40 -0.02 16.48
N ASP A 37 -2.36 0.00 15.16
CA ASP A 37 -1.33 -0.68 14.39
C ASP A 37 -0.24 0.33 14.01
N THR A 38 1.00 -0.08 14.14
CA THR A 38 2.15 0.71 13.70
C THR A 38 2.74 0.10 12.44
N ILE A 39 2.68 0.83 11.35
CA ILE A 39 3.24 0.45 10.06
C ILE A 39 4.64 1.03 9.93
N ASN A 40 5.60 0.15 9.69
CA ASN A 40 7.00 0.51 9.48
C ASN A 40 7.52 -0.17 8.21
N PRO A 41 7.80 0.58 7.14
CA PRO A 41 8.29 0.02 5.88
C PRO A 41 9.60 -0.76 5.99
N TRP A 42 10.33 -0.62 7.10
CA TRP A 42 11.64 -1.24 7.32
C TRP A 42 11.59 -2.53 8.14
N THR A 43 10.41 -2.95 8.56
CA THR A 43 10.16 -4.15 9.37
C THR A 43 9.12 -5.04 8.72
N ASP A 44 8.84 -6.20 9.32
CA ASP A 44 7.77 -7.10 8.87
C ASP A 44 6.35 -6.53 9.11
N HIS A 45 6.25 -5.39 9.81
CA HIS A 45 4.99 -4.65 9.99
C HIS A 45 4.79 -3.58 8.92
N CYS A 46 4.88 -3.97 7.65
CA CYS A 46 4.81 -3.07 6.51
C CYS A 46 3.61 -3.33 5.59
N ASP A 47 2.82 -4.34 5.86
CA ASP A 47 1.72 -4.73 5.00
C ASP A 47 0.40 -4.17 5.55
N ILE A 48 -0.45 -3.65 4.65
CA ILE A 48 -1.70 -2.95 4.97
C ILE A 48 -2.88 -3.55 4.24
N MET A 49 -4.06 -3.35 4.83
CA MET A 49 -5.36 -3.74 4.28
C MET A 49 -6.24 -2.51 4.07
N LEU A 50 -6.90 -2.46 2.92
CA LEU A 50 -7.86 -1.43 2.52
C LEU A 50 -9.17 -2.06 2.08
N LEU A 51 -10.26 -1.25 2.04
CA LEU A 51 -11.49 -1.68 1.38
C LEU A 51 -11.29 -1.68 -0.13
N ALA A 52 -11.73 -2.74 -0.77
CA ALA A 52 -11.79 -2.80 -2.22
C ALA A 52 -13.00 -2.00 -2.74
N PRO A 53 -12.97 -1.52 -3.99
CA PRO A 53 -14.16 -1.01 -4.66
C PRO A 53 -15.29 -2.04 -4.67
N LEU A 54 -16.54 -1.57 -4.66
CA LEU A 54 -17.74 -2.43 -4.61
C LEU A 54 -17.83 -3.46 -5.75
N GLU A 55 -17.17 -3.17 -6.87
CA GLU A 55 -17.18 -4.04 -8.05
C GLU A 55 -16.08 -5.11 -8.01
N SER A 56 -15.23 -5.09 -7.00
CA SER A 56 -14.13 -6.04 -6.86
C SER A 56 -14.64 -7.42 -6.42
N ALA A 57 -14.03 -8.47 -6.95
CA ALA A 57 -14.34 -9.86 -6.56
C ALA A 57 -14.00 -10.16 -5.09
N HIS A 58 -13.00 -9.46 -4.53
CA HIS A 58 -12.58 -9.60 -3.15
C HIS A 58 -12.88 -8.31 -2.37
N PRO A 59 -13.36 -8.37 -1.11
CA PRO A 59 -13.77 -7.20 -0.33
C PRO A 59 -12.62 -6.31 0.13
N PHE A 60 -11.39 -6.82 0.08
CA PHE A 60 -10.20 -6.09 0.54
C PHE A 60 -9.12 -6.05 -0.52
N LEU A 61 -8.34 -4.97 -0.50
CA LEU A 61 -7.06 -4.82 -1.18
C LEU A 61 -5.95 -4.94 -0.16
N TYR A 62 -4.81 -5.46 -0.60
CA TYR A 62 -3.62 -5.61 0.22
C TYR A 62 -2.42 -4.99 -0.48
N ALA A 63 -1.56 -4.35 0.30
CA ALA A 63 -0.36 -3.71 -0.23
C ALA A 63 0.77 -3.70 0.79
N ARG A 64 2.01 -3.77 0.29
CA ARG A 64 3.21 -3.52 1.07
C ARG A 64 3.58 -2.05 0.99
N VAL A 65 3.73 -1.40 2.13
CA VAL A 65 4.18 -0.01 2.21
C VAL A 65 5.70 0.04 2.03
N LEU A 66 6.14 0.73 0.98
CA LEU A 66 7.55 0.94 0.65
C LEU A 66 8.07 2.28 1.18
N GLY A 67 7.18 3.23 1.37
CA GLY A 67 7.52 4.55 1.90
C GLY A 67 6.30 5.31 2.40
N ILE A 68 6.54 6.17 3.37
CA ILE A 68 5.56 7.04 4.02
C ILE A 68 6.03 8.46 3.79
N PHE A 69 5.20 9.29 3.19
CA PHE A 69 5.60 10.63 2.76
C PHE A 69 4.54 11.67 3.09
N HIS A 70 5.00 12.93 3.20
CA HIS A 70 4.12 14.08 3.04
C HIS A 70 4.76 15.15 2.15
N VAL A 71 3.90 15.97 1.59
CA VAL A 71 4.28 17.16 0.83
C VAL A 71 3.36 18.31 1.22
N ASN A 72 3.88 19.52 1.13
CA ASN A 72 3.06 20.72 1.15
C ASN A 72 2.90 21.22 -0.28
N VAL A 73 1.66 21.33 -0.74
CA VAL A 73 1.33 21.72 -2.10
C VAL A 73 0.43 22.95 -2.15
N ILE A 74 0.67 23.79 -3.13
CA ILE A 74 -0.15 24.93 -3.46
C ILE A 74 -0.81 24.66 -4.80
N TYR A 75 -2.13 24.69 -4.84
CA TYR A 75 -2.88 24.59 -6.08
C TYR A 75 -3.00 25.97 -6.73
N THR A 76 -2.52 26.09 -7.96
CA THR A 76 -2.50 27.34 -8.74
C THR A 76 -3.42 27.32 -9.95
N GLY A 77 -4.20 26.23 -10.10
CA GLY A 77 -5.09 26.02 -11.26
C GLY A 77 -6.41 26.79 -11.19
N PRO A 78 -7.24 26.64 -12.23
CA PRO A 78 -8.55 27.25 -12.30
C PRO A 78 -9.41 26.88 -11.09
N GLY A 79 -10.08 27.88 -10.49
CA GLY A 79 -10.89 27.65 -9.30
C GLY A 79 -10.11 27.71 -7.98
N SER A 80 -8.80 28.00 -8.02
CA SER A 80 -8.04 28.29 -6.80
C SER A 80 -8.64 29.49 -6.09
N LYS A 81 -8.97 29.29 -4.79
CA LYS A 81 -9.53 30.35 -3.94
C LYS A 81 -8.46 31.07 -3.11
N ASP A 82 -7.35 30.40 -2.92
CA ASP A 82 -6.23 30.87 -2.14
C ASP A 82 -4.93 30.21 -2.63
N TYR A 83 -3.80 30.75 -2.23
CA TYR A 83 -2.45 30.18 -2.48
C TYR A 83 -1.86 29.61 -1.19
N VAL A 84 -2.72 29.07 -0.32
CA VAL A 84 -2.30 28.46 0.93
C VAL A 84 -1.75 27.06 0.67
N ALA A 85 -0.59 26.77 1.23
CA ALA A 85 -0.01 25.45 1.18
C ALA A 85 -0.88 24.44 1.95
N ARG A 86 -1.15 23.29 1.35
CA ARG A 86 -1.94 22.20 1.92
C ARG A 86 -1.04 21.01 2.15
N HIS A 87 -1.11 20.47 3.35
CA HIS A 87 -0.41 19.26 3.75
C HIS A 87 -1.12 18.05 3.17
N LEU A 88 -0.41 17.25 2.37
CA LEU A 88 -0.88 15.98 1.81
C LEU A 88 0.03 14.86 2.27
N GLU A 89 -0.56 13.84 2.87
CA GLU A 89 0.13 12.60 3.26
C GLU A 89 -0.17 11.51 2.24
N PHE A 90 0.81 10.67 1.95
CA PHE A 90 0.62 9.53 1.07
C PHE A 90 1.58 8.39 1.39
N LEU A 91 1.13 7.17 1.13
CA LEU A 91 1.92 5.97 1.19
C LEU A 91 2.30 5.55 -0.23
N TRP A 92 3.54 5.19 -0.46
CA TRP A 92 3.96 4.51 -1.68
C TRP A 92 3.95 3.02 -1.42
N VAL A 93 3.24 2.26 -2.27
CA VAL A 93 2.93 0.85 -2.03
C VAL A 93 3.22 -0.02 -3.25
N HIS A 94 3.48 -1.31 -3.00
CA HIS A 94 3.45 -2.40 -3.95
C HIS A 94 2.22 -3.25 -3.68
N TRP A 95 1.37 -3.42 -4.69
CA TRP A 95 0.10 -4.11 -4.54
C TRP A 95 0.26 -5.62 -4.55
N PHE A 96 -0.61 -6.28 -3.78
CA PHE A 96 -0.84 -7.72 -3.88
C PHE A 96 -2.11 -7.99 -4.66
N GLU A 97 -2.12 -9.08 -5.42
CA GLU A 97 -3.34 -9.67 -5.95
C GLU A 97 -3.74 -10.90 -5.14
N VAL A 98 -5.05 -11.05 -4.93
CA VAL A 98 -5.63 -12.23 -4.31
C VAL A 98 -5.73 -13.31 -5.38
N ARG A 99 -5.17 -14.48 -5.13
CA ARG A 99 -5.35 -15.60 -6.03
C ARG A 99 -6.74 -16.20 -5.84
N ASP A 100 -7.43 -16.46 -6.93
CA ASP A 100 -8.68 -17.22 -6.97
C ASP A 100 -8.44 -18.69 -6.60
N VAL A 101 -8.12 -18.93 -5.36
CA VAL A 101 -8.32 -20.23 -4.75
C VAL A 101 -9.76 -20.19 -4.27
N LEU A 102 -10.61 -21.07 -4.82
CA LEU A 102 -12.02 -21.21 -4.47
C LEU A 102 -12.23 -21.09 -2.95
N SER A 103 -12.41 -19.88 -2.48
CA SER A 103 -12.67 -19.56 -1.08
C SER A 103 -14.18 -19.59 -0.89
N GLY A 104 -14.73 -20.79 -0.89
CA GLY A 104 -16.10 -21.04 -0.43
C GLY A 104 -16.10 -21.21 1.09
N TRP A 105 -17.25 -21.06 1.70
CA TRP A 105 -17.47 -21.33 3.13
C TRP A 105 -17.02 -22.73 3.58
N GLU A 106 -16.80 -23.63 2.62
CA GLU A 106 -16.34 -25.00 2.85
C GLU A 106 -14.80 -25.14 2.90
N HIS A 107 -14.06 -24.09 2.55
CA HIS A 107 -12.60 -24.11 2.57
C HIS A 107 -12.07 -23.24 3.71
N THR A 108 -11.56 -23.88 4.74
CA THR A 108 -10.87 -23.29 5.89
C THR A 108 -9.46 -22.77 5.55
N THR A 109 -9.20 -22.47 4.28
CA THR A 109 -7.90 -22.00 3.80
C THR A 109 -7.82 -20.48 3.85
N LEU A 110 -6.70 -19.98 4.33
CA LEU A 110 -6.36 -18.56 4.28
C LEU A 110 -6.26 -18.10 2.81
N ASP A 111 -6.68 -16.87 2.53
CA ASP A 111 -6.50 -16.29 1.20
C ASP A 111 -5.02 -16.25 0.84
N SER A 112 -4.71 -16.62 -0.39
CA SER A 112 -3.35 -16.61 -0.92
C SER A 112 -3.13 -15.35 -1.74
N LEU A 113 -2.02 -14.67 -1.46
CA LEU A 113 -1.61 -13.43 -2.10
C LEU A 113 -0.33 -13.65 -2.90
N ARG A 114 -0.14 -12.87 -3.94
CA ARG A 114 1.16 -12.65 -4.58
C ARG A 114 1.31 -11.17 -4.95
N PHE A 115 2.52 -10.71 -5.10
CA PHE A 115 2.75 -9.38 -5.64
C PHE A 115 2.30 -9.30 -7.10
N ILE A 116 1.71 -8.18 -7.48
CA ILE A 116 1.54 -7.81 -8.88
C ILE A 116 2.93 -7.66 -9.50
N LEU A 117 3.12 -8.21 -10.69
CA LEU A 117 4.42 -8.19 -11.34
C LEU A 117 4.88 -6.75 -11.58
N MET A 118 6.15 -6.45 -11.29
CA MET A 118 6.73 -5.10 -11.45
C MET A 118 6.68 -4.57 -12.88
N THR A 119 6.44 -5.43 -13.86
CA THR A 119 6.26 -5.06 -15.27
C THR A 119 4.86 -4.52 -15.58
N GLU A 120 3.92 -4.67 -14.68
CA GLU A 120 2.55 -4.20 -14.82
C GLU A 120 2.45 -2.75 -14.32
N GLU A 121 1.66 -1.92 -15.02
CA GLU A 121 1.53 -0.48 -14.71
C GLU A 121 0.97 -0.22 -13.33
N ASP A 122 0.12 -1.11 -12.82
CA ASP A 122 -0.57 -1.04 -11.55
C ASP A 122 0.12 -1.82 -10.41
N ALA A 123 1.35 -2.31 -10.64
CA ALA A 123 2.13 -2.98 -9.59
C ALA A 123 2.40 -2.06 -8.39
N TYR A 124 2.59 -0.78 -8.63
CA TYR A 124 2.86 0.24 -7.62
C TYR A 124 1.77 1.29 -7.62
N GLY A 125 1.57 1.93 -6.46
CA GLY A 125 0.59 2.99 -6.34
C GLY A 125 0.83 3.90 -5.15
N PHE A 126 -0.04 4.91 -5.07
CA PHE A 126 -0.09 5.81 -3.94
C PHE A 126 -1.42 5.64 -3.23
N VAL A 127 -1.37 5.62 -1.91
CA VAL A 127 -2.52 5.43 -1.05
C VAL A 127 -2.63 6.60 -0.09
N ASP A 128 -3.84 7.14 0.06
CA ASP A 128 -4.13 8.06 1.15
C ASP A 128 -4.15 7.26 2.47
N PRO A 129 -3.35 7.65 3.48
CA PRO A 129 -3.32 6.99 4.78
C PRO A 129 -4.69 6.81 5.43
N SER A 130 -5.63 7.73 5.17
CA SER A 130 -7.00 7.65 5.70
C SER A 130 -7.83 6.48 5.17
N ASN A 131 -7.43 5.89 4.04
CA ASN A 131 -8.08 4.72 3.46
C ASN A 131 -7.59 3.39 4.04
N VAL A 132 -6.54 3.41 4.86
CA VAL A 132 -5.99 2.20 5.48
C VAL A 132 -6.88 1.76 6.63
N LEU A 133 -7.39 0.52 6.58
CA LEU A 133 -8.21 -0.05 7.64
C LEU A 133 -7.36 -0.46 8.83
N ARG A 134 -6.29 -1.21 8.56
CA ARG A 134 -5.35 -1.72 9.56
C ARG A 134 -4.10 -2.31 8.92
N GLY A 135 -3.10 -2.60 9.75
CA GLY A 135 -2.00 -3.49 9.38
C GLY A 135 -2.47 -4.93 9.22
N CYS A 136 -1.77 -5.69 8.42
CA CYS A 136 -2.01 -7.12 8.29
C CYS A 136 -0.70 -7.91 8.39
N HIS A 137 -0.81 -9.18 8.77
CA HIS A 137 0.33 -10.08 8.83
C HIS A 137 0.28 -11.08 7.69
N LEU A 138 1.36 -11.17 6.95
CA LEU A 138 1.53 -12.14 5.88
C LEU A 138 2.33 -13.34 6.39
N ILE A 139 1.79 -14.52 6.14
CA ILE A 139 2.45 -15.78 6.42
C ILE A 139 3.13 -16.25 5.14
N LEU A 140 4.41 -16.58 5.22
CA LEU A 140 5.21 -16.98 4.07
C LEU A 140 4.80 -18.38 3.58
N ALA A 141 4.52 -18.54 2.29
CA ALA A 141 4.21 -19.82 1.68
C ALA A 141 5.50 -20.58 1.36
N PHE A 142 6.18 -21.11 2.39
CA PHE A 142 7.49 -21.74 2.30
C PHE A 142 7.58 -22.84 1.23
N ALA A 143 6.52 -23.62 1.07
CA ALA A 143 6.47 -24.71 0.09
C ALA A 143 6.58 -24.22 -1.36
N SER A 144 6.21 -22.96 -1.63
CA SER A 144 6.24 -22.37 -2.97
C SER A 144 7.61 -21.78 -3.36
N GLY A 145 8.48 -21.60 -2.38
CA GLY A 145 9.82 -21.04 -2.56
C GLY A 145 9.84 -19.51 -2.72
N ARG A 146 11.04 -18.96 -2.81
CA ARG A 146 11.29 -17.51 -2.97
C ARG A 146 11.06 -17.06 -4.41
N MET A 147 10.70 -15.79 -4.58
CA MET A 147 10.57 -15.14 -5.89
C MET A 147 11.96 -15.08 -6.57
N HIS A 148 12.98 -14.67 -5.81
CA HIS A 148 14.37 -14.54 -6.25
C HIS A 148 15.24 -15.55 -5.46
N PRO A 149 15.52 -16.75 -6.03
CA PRO A 149 16.29 -17.78 -5.32
C PRO A 149 17.74 -17.37 -5.02
N ASP A 150 18.30 -16.47 -5.83
CA ASP A 150 19.62 -15.86 -5.66
C ASP A 150 19.65 -14.68 -4.70
N SER A 151 18.49 -14.29 -4.16
CA SER A 151 18.30 -13.12 -3.29
C SER A 151 18.75 -11.80 -3.92
N VAL A 152 18.79 -11.72 -5.24
CA VAL A 152 19.11 -10.49 -5.96
C VAL A 152 17.84 -9.71 -6.21
N SER A 153 17.76 -8.49 -5.64
CA SER A 153 16.65 -7.57 -5.90
C SER A 153 16.68 -7.04 -7.32
N ILE A 154 15.53 -6.97 -7.96
CA ILE A 154 15.35 -6.24 -9.22
C ILE A 154 15.43 -4.73 -8.94
N SER A 155 14.87 -4.30 -7.81
CA SER A 155 14.90 -2.91 -7.38
C SER A 155 15.28 -2.79 -5.90
N GLN A 156 16.31 -1.98 -5.59
CA GLN A 156 16.67 -1.69 -4.21
C GLN A 156 15.53 -1.02 -3.42
N ASN A 157 14.72 -0.22 -4.10
CA ASN A 157 13.62 0.51 -3.47
C ASN A 157 12.43 -0.41 -3.18
N ALA A 158 12.18 -1.41 -4.01
CA ALA A 158 11.12 -2.39 -3.80
C ALA A 158 11.49 -3.46 -2.76
N ARG A 159 12.79 -3.68 -2.49
CA ARG A 159 13.32 -4.68 -1.53
C ARG A 159 12.85 -6.10 -1.81
N ASP A 160 12.65 -6.42 -3.07
CA ASP A 160 12.07 -7.66 -3.55
C ASP A 160 12.98 -8.89 -3.46
N GLY A 161 14.27 -8.72 -3.14
CA GLY A 161 15.26 -9.82 -3.10
C GLY A 161 14.95 -10.91 -2.07
N VAL A 162 14.14 -10.61 -1.04
CA VAL A 162 13.73 -11.56 -0.02
C VAL A 162 12.30 -12.04 -0.17
N ASP A 163 11.59 -11.58 -1.21
CA ASP A 163 10.19 -11.87 -1.41
C ASP A 163 9.93 -13.35 -1.76
N TRP A 164 8.77 -13.82 -1.33
CA TRP A 164 8.25 -15.15 -1.60
C TRP A 164 7.28 -15.10 -2.78
N LYS A 165 7.13 -16.23 -3.45
CA LYS A 165 6.19 -16.33 -4.57
C LYS A 165 4.76 -16.13 -4.15
N TYR A 166 4.43 -16.61 -2.93
CA TYR A 166 3.08 -16.51 -2.36
C TYR A 166 3.15 -16.24 -0.87
N TYR A 167 2.07 -15.64 -0.39
CA TYR A 167 1.82 -15.36 1.02
C TYR A 167 0.40 -15.80 1.38
N TYR A 168 0.17 -16.11 2.63
CA TYR A 168 -1.17 -16.28 3.19
C TYR A 168 -1.48 -15.10 4.09
N ILE A 169 -2.72 -14.58 4.02
CA ILE A 169 -3.14 -13.46 4.86
C ILE A 169 -3.76 -13.97 6.16
N ASN A 170 -3.26 -13.44 7.29
CA ASN A 170 -3.90 -13.52 8.59
C ASN A 170 -4.57 -12.17 8.87
N ARG A 171 -5.90 -12.17 8.92
CA ARG A 171 -6.74 -10.96 9.09
C ARG A 171 -6.92 -10.62 10.55
#